data_86a3c7dba67b6f30421de471171198a2
#
_entry.id   86a3c7dba67b6f30421de471171198a2
#
_cell.length_a   1.000
_cell.length_b   1.000
_cell.length_c   1.000
_cell.angle_alpha   90.00
_cell.angle_beta   90.00
_cell.angle_gamma   90.00
#
_symmetry.space_group_name_H-M   'P 1'
#
loop_
_entity.id
_entity.type
_entity.pdbx_description
1 polymer ?
#
loop_
_entity_poly.entity_id
_entity_poly.type
_entity_poly.pdbx_seq_one_letter_code
_entity_poly.pdbx_strand_id
1 'polypeptide(L)'
;MKRIKMTSKKTKNVAVFPGSFNPVHPGHLTTIYQATHVFDKVIVLVASNPDKNYSVPAKTRMTWIKNFFKDTTCEKKISYDVTDKGLTEYCESKGITTVIRGIRNQVDMDFEESQREYNNVLKKKVGFELNYVYFAADKHTKHLSSTAVKQFLKFADIKQFSDLFFNACWTTGTELRQKTLKEILDAYHG
;
A
#
# COMPACT_ATOMS: atom_id res chain seq x y z
N MET A 1 14.64 10.25 46.98
CA MET A 1 14.43 9.57 45.68
C MET A 1 14.33 10.61 44.58
N LYS A 2 15.34 10.71 43.71
CA LYS A 2 15.31 11.61 42.54
C LYS A 2 14.46 10.97 41.44
N ARG A 3 13.36 11.61 41.09
CA ARG A 3 12.54 11.23 39.92
C ARG A 3 13.36 11.48 38.67
N ILE A 4 13.77 10.42 37.98
CA ILE A 4 14.38 10.50 36.64
C ILE A 4 13.26 10.93 35.67
N LYS A 5 13.33 12.19 35.20
CA LYS A 5 12.50 12.65 34.10
C LYS A 5 13.02 11.99 32.82
N MET A 6 12.42 10.89 32.43
CA MET A 6 12.64 10.34 31.08
C MET A 6 11.94 11.26 30.07
N THR A 7 12.66 12.21 29.51
CA THR A 7 12.25 12.93 28.30
C THR A 7 12.56 12.03 27.11
N SER A 8 11.69 11.09 26.79
CA SER A 8 11.78 10.37 25.53
C SER A 8 11.42 11.34 24.40
N LYS A 9 12.38 11.69 23.55
CA LYS A 9 12.05 12.22 22.21
C LYS A 9 11.11 11.20 21.59
N LYS A 10 9.86 11.57 21.34
CA LYS A 10 8.85 10.72 20.69
C LYS A 10 9.40 10.40 19.30
N THR A 11 10.01 9.24 19.13
CA THR A 11 10.42 8.74 17.81
C THR A 11 9.16 8.54 16.99
N LYS A 12 9.13 9.13 15.78
CA LYS A 12 7.97 8.98 14.89
C LYS A 12 7.79 7.51 14.57
N ASN A 13 6.57 7.03 14.77
CA ASN A 13 6.18 5.67 14.38
C ASN A 13 5.94 5.63 12.87
N VAL A 14 6.91 5.11 12.11
CA VAL A 14 6.90 5.07 10.65
C VAL A 14 6.75 3.64 10.18
N ALA A 15 5.86 3.40 9.23
CA ALA A 15 5.68 2.09 8.62
C ALA A 15 5.69 2.16 7.08
N VAL A 16 6.12 1.06 6.44
CA VAL A 16 6.11 0.89 4.99
C VAL A 16 4.97 -0.02 4.57
N PHE A 17 4.18 0.40 3.59
CA PHE A 17 3.20 -0.44 2.91
C PHE A 17 3.70 -0.76 1.50
N PRO A 18 4.36 -1.89 1.29
CA PRO A 18 4.88 -2.28 -0.01
C PRO A 18 3.81 -2.98 -0.85
N GLY A 19 3.82 -2.72 -2.14
CA GLY A 19 2.95 -3.40 -3.08
C GLY A 19 3.31 -3.10 -4.53
N SER A 20 2.82 -3.93 -5.45
CA SER A 20 2.94 -3.63 -6.88
C SER A 20 1.91 -2.62 -7.36
N PHE A 21 0.74 -2.56 -6.71
CA PHE A 21 -0.38 -1.68 -7.08
C PHE A 21 -0.70 -1.71 -8.59
N ASN A 22 -0.83 -2.90 -9.14
CA ASN A 22 -0.93 -3.13 -10.59
C ASN A 22 -2.26 -3.81 -10.98
N PRO A 23 -3.38 -3.04 -11.05
CA PRO A 23 -3.55 -1.65 -10.62
C PRO A 23 -3.76 -1.48 -9.11
N VAL A 24 -3.75 -0.23 -8.65
CA VAL A 24 -4.29 0.14 -7.35
C VAL A 24 -5.80 -0.15 -7.32
N HIS A 25 -6.32 -0.54 -6.16
CA HIS A 25 -7.76 -0.81 -5.97
C HIS A 25 -8.20 -0.41 -4.56
N PRO A 26 -9.51 -0.33 -4.28
CA PRO A 26 -10.05 0.12 -3.00
C PRO A 26 -9.45 -0.56 -1.77
N GLY A 27 -9.17 -1.87 -1.84
CA GLY A 27 -8.52 -2.58 -0.73
C GLY A 27 -7.17 -2.01 -0.33
N HIS A 28 -6.36 -1.59 -1.32
CA HIS A 28 -5.09 -0.91 -1.03
C HIS A 28 -5.33 0.46 -0.36
N LEU A 29 -6.27 1.25 -0.89
CA LEU A 29 -6.55 2.59 -0.37
C LEU A 29 -7.08 2.52 1.06
N THR A 30 -7.96 1.56 1.36
CA THR A 30 -8.50 1.34 2.71
C THR A 30 -7.40 0.95 3.69
N THR A 31 -6.50 0.04 3.31
CA THR A 31 -5.36 -0.34 4.15
C THR A 31 -4.45 0.86 4.45
N ILE A 32 -4.12 1.67 3.43
CA ILE A 32 -3.31 2.88 3.63
C ILE A 32 -4.02 3.85 4.58
N TYR A 33 -5.31 4.08 4.37
CA TYR A 33 -6.12 4.95 5.23
C TYR A 33 -6.12 4.47 6.69
N GLN A 34 -6.44 3.21 6.94
CA GLN A 34 -6.41 2.61 8.27
C GLN A 34 -5.03 2.76 8.94
N ALA A 35 -3.96 2.53 8.18
CA ALA A 35 -2.60 2.68 8.67
C ALA A 35 -2.29 4.11 9.15
N THR A 36 -2.86 5.15 8.52
CA THR A 36 -2.66 6.55 8.96
C THR A 36 -3.28 6.87 10.32
N HIS A 37 -4.16 6.01 10.85
CA HIS A 37 -4.70 6.15 12.20
C HIS A 37 -3.78 5.54 13.26
N VAL A 38 -2.93 4.60 12.87
CA VAL A 38 -2.02 3.88 13.77
C VAL A 38 -0.62 4.48 13.76
N PHE A 39 -0.15 4.94 12.58
CA PHE A 39 1.21 5.42 12.38
C PHE A 39 1.25 6.94 12.20
N ASP A 40 2.34 7.55 12.67
CA ASP A 40 2.62 8.98 12.43
C ASP A 40 2.95 9.23 10.94
N LYS A 41 3.52 8.22 10.27
CA LYS A 41 3.84 8.27 8.84
C LYS A 41 3.74 6.89 8.19
N VAL A 42 3.09 6.86 7.03
CA VAL A 42 2.98 5.67 6.17
C VAL A 42 3.73 5.94 4.87
N ILE A 43 4.68 5.07 4.53
CA ILE A 43 5.37 5.11 3.25
C ILE A 43 4.71 4.08 2.33
N VAL A 44 4.03 4.54 1.31
CA VAL A 44 3.51 3.69 0.24
C VAL A 44 4.65 3.42 -0.73
N LEU A 45 5.13 2.18 -0.73
CA LEU A 45 6.28 1.75 -1.50
C LEU A 45 5.84 0.94 -2.71
N VAL A 46 5.96 1.52 -3.91
CA VAL A 46 5.73 0.79 -5.14
C VAL A 46 6.97 -0.03 -5.46
N ALA A 47 6.87 -1.33 -5.22
CA ALA A 47 7.95 -2.28 -5.47
C ALA A 47 7.67 -3.08 -6.76
N SER A 48 8.71 -3.32 -7.53
CA SER A 48 8.65 -4.22 -8.68
C SER A 48 8.82 -5.66 -8.20
N ASN A 49 7.90 -6.53 -8.60
CA ASN A 49 8.10 -7.98 -8.43
C ASN A 49 8.71 -8.49 -9.75
N PRO A 50 9.92 -9.08 -9.75
CA PRO A 50 10.58 -9.55 -10.96
C PRO A 50 9.77 -10.59 -11.74
N ASP A 51 8.90 -11.34 -11.06
CA ASP A 51 8.05 -12.37 -11.68
C ASP A 51 6.81 -11.80 -12.39
N LYS A 52 6.64 -10.47 -12.39
CA LYS A 52 5.47 -9.81 -13.00
C LYS A 52 5.86 -8.88 -14.13
N ASN A 53 5.21 -9.06 -15.27
CA ASN A 53 5.25 -8.07 -16.33
C ASN A 53 4.33 -6.89 -15.99
N TYR A 54 4.88 -5.69 -16.06
CA TYR A 54 4.17 -4.45 -15.81
C TYR A 54 4.02 -3.65 -17.10
N SER A 55 2.79 -3.53 -17.60
CA SER A 55 2.46 -2.63 -18.72
C SER A 55 2.53 -1.15 -18.31
N VAL A 56 2.37 -0.87 -17.02
CA VAL A 56 2.34 0.49 -16.47
C VAL A 56 3.57 0.75 -15.58
N PRO A 57 4.33 1.83 -15.84
CA PRO A 57 5.49 2.19 -15.04
C PRO A 57 5.17 2.39 -13.54
N ALA A 58 6.12 2.03 -12.65
CA ALA A 58 5.96 2.17 -11.21
C ALA A 58 5.64 3.61 -10.77
N LYS A 59 6.27 4.61 -11.40
CA LYS A 59 6.01 6.04 -11.12
C LYS A 59 4.58 6.44 -11.45
N THR A 60 4.02 5.93 -12.53
CA THR A 60 2.62 6.18 -12.92
C THR A 60 1.66 5.56 -11.88
N ARG A 61 1.89 4.30 -11.50
CA ARG A 61 1.10 3.62 -10.47
C ARG A 61 1.15 4.35 -9.11
N MET A 62 2.32 4.86 -8.74
CA MET A 62 2.49 5.70 -7.56
C MET A 62 1.70 7.00 -7.65
N THR A 63 1.72 7.67 -8.80
CA THR A 63 0.96 8.91 -9.03
C THR A 63 -0.54 8.68 -8.88
N TRP A 64 -1.07 7.58 -9.39
CA TRP A 64 -2.47 7.22 -9.20
C TRP A 64 -2.85 7.09 -7.72
N ILE A 65 -2.03 6.40 -6.92
CA ILE A 65 -2.28 6.28 -5.48
C ILE A 65 -2.27 7.68 -4.83
N LYS A 66 -1.28 8.49 -5.15
CA LYS A 66 -1.16 9.86 -4.63
C LYS A 66 -2.40 10.71 -4.93
N ASN A 67 -2.94 10.61 -6.14
CA ASN A 67 -4.13 11.35 -6.56
C ASN A 67 -5.38 10.99 -5.72
N PHE A 68 -5.51 9.73 -5.28
CA PHE A 68 -6.61 9.32 -4.41
C PHE A 68 -6.53 9.95 -3.01
N PHE A 69 -5.33 10.23 -2.50
CA PHE A 69 -5.14 10.82 -1.17
C PHE A 69 -5.00 12.33 -1.18
N LYS A 70 -4.92 12.95 -2.36
CA LYS A 70 -4.81 14.41 -2.46
C LYS A 70 -6.03 15.09 -1.81
N ASP A 71 -5.76 16.15 -1.07
CA ASP A 71 -6.75 16.96 -0.34
C ASP A 71 -7.55 16.18 0.72
N THR A 72 -7.04 15.01 1.16
CA THR A 72 -7.60 14.27 2.28
C THR A 72 -6.93 14.68 3.60
N THR A 73 -7.63 14.45 4.71
CA THR A 73 -7.12 14.73 6.06
C THR A 73 -5.86 13.95 6.41
N CYS A 74 -5.65 12.79 5.78
CA CYS A 74 -4.50 11.92 6.01
C CYS A 74 -3.33 12.15 5.05
N GLU A 75 -3.46 12.99 4.03
CA GLU A 75 -2.44 13.23 3.00
C GLU A 75 -1.06 13.51 3.61
N LYS A 76 -1.00 14.39 4.62
CA LYS A 76 0.26 14.79 5.27
C LYS A 76 0.97 13.65 6.00
N LYS A 77 0.27 12.58 6.32
CA LYS A 77 0.84 11.38 6.95
C LYS A 77 1.37 10.36 5.94
N ILE A 78 1.11 10.55 4.65
CA ILE A 78 1.50 9.61 3.60
C ILE A 78 2.69 10.16 2.83
N SER A 79 3.65 9.31 2.56
CA SER A 79 4.72 9.55 1.60
C SER A 79 4.79 8.40 0.61
N TYR A 80 5.39 8.65 -0.53
CA TYR A 80 5.41 7.73 -1.65
C TYR A 80 6.84 7.52 -2.11
N ASP A 81 7.20 6.28 -2.39
CA ASP A 81 8.50 5.93 -2.92
C ASP A 81 8.40 4.78 -3.93
N VAL A 82 9.40 4.64 -4.76
CA VAL A 82 9.54 3.56 -5.75
C VAL A 82 10.88 2.89 -5.52
N THR A 83 10.90 1.57 -5.53
CA THR A 83 12.16 0.83 -5.37
C THR A 83 12.23 -0.35 -6.35
N ASP A 84 13.43 -0.59 -6.83
CA ASP A 84 13.87 -1.81 -7.52
C ASP A 84 14.60 -2.78 -6.59
N LYS A 85 14.87 -2.34 -5.34
CA LYS A 85 15.53 -3.13 -4.31
C LYS A 85 14.54 -4.06 -3.61
N GLY A 86 15.08 -5.11 -3.00
CA GLY A 86 14.31 -5.96 -2.08
C GLY A 86 13.77 -5.15 -0.88
N LEU A 87 12.64 -5.59 -0.34
CA LEU A 87 11.96 -4.90 0.76
C LEU A 87 12.88 -4.71 1.97
N THR A 88 13.60 -5.77 2.36
CA THR A 88 14.52 -5.73 3.50
C THR A 88 15.62 -4.71 3.29
N GLU A 89 16.27 -4.70 2.12
CA GLU A 89 17.32 -3.75 1.79
C GLU A 89 16.82 -2.30 1.80
N TYR A 90 15.61 -2.07 1.26
CA TYR A 90 14.98 -0.75 1.32
C TYR A 90 14.77 -0.31 2.76
N CYS A 91 14.16 -1.16 3.58
CA CYS A 91 13.87 -0.87 4.98
C CYS A 91 15.14 -0.62 5.81
N GLU A 92 16.18 -1.45 5.63
CA GLU A 92 17.50 -1.26 6.25
C GLU A 92 18.10 0.10 5.90
N SER A 93 18.07 0.49 4.62
CA SER A 93 18.64 1.76 4.14
C SER A 93 17.95 2.98 4.74
N LYS A 94 16.68 2.86 5.14
CA LYS A 94 15.87 3.93 5.72
C LYS A 94 15.75 3.84 7.25
N GLY A 95 16.24 2.76 7.86
CA GLY A 95 16.10 2.51 9.30
C GLY A 95 14.63 2.26 9.71
N ILE A 96 13.82 1.69 8.84
CA ILE A 96 12.40 1.44 9.07
C ILE A 96 12.21 -0.05 9.35
N THR A 97 11.64 -0.38 10.48
CA THR A 97 11.46 -1.77 10.94
C THR A 97 10.03 -2.28 10.83
N THR A 98 9.07 -1.44 10.48
CA THR A 98 7.64 -1.84 10.47
C THR A 98 7.11 -1.92 9.04
N VAL A 99 6.57 -3.08 8.69
CA VAL A 99 5.94 -3.38 7.40
C VAL A 99 4.45 -3.62 7.58
N ILE A 100 3.66 -2.97 6.75
CA ILE A 100 2.20 -3.12 6.71
C ILE A 100 1.81 -4.14 5.64
N ARG A 101 0.83 -4.99 5.95
CA ARG A 101 0.20 -5.91 5.01
C ARG A 101 -1.32 -5.90 5.15
N GLY A 102 -2.02 -5.97 4.04
CA GLY A 102 -3.48 -6.18 4.01
C GLY A 102 -3.80 -7.67 3.87
N ILE A 103 -4.65 -8.20 4.73
CA ILE A 103 -5.02 -9.62 4.77
C ILE A 103 -6.53 -9.74 4.52
N ARG A 104 -6.92 -10.53 3.53
CA ARG A 104 -8.33 -10.77 3.15
C ARG A 104 -8.86 -12.10 3.69
N ASN A 105 -7.97 -13.09 3.80
CA ASN A 105 -8.29 -14.46 4.19
C ASN A 105 -7.03 -15.20 4.71
N GLN A 106 -7.20 -16.45 5.11
CA GLN A 106 -6.12 -17.28 5.62
C GLN A 106 -5.02 -17.53 4.59
N VAL A 107 -5.36 -17.68 3.31
CA VAL A 107 -4.37 -17.92 2.25
C VAL A 107 -3.42 -16.72 2.10
N ASP A 108 -3.95 -15.50 2.22
CA ASP A 108 -3.11 -14.30 2.23
C ASP A 108 -2.18 -14.31 3.46
N MET A 109 -2.67 -14.72 4.63
CA MET A 109 -1.86 -14.78 5.85
C MET A 109 -0.71 -15.79 5.70
N ASP A 110 -0.99 -16.99 5.24
CA ASP A 110 0.02 -18.06 5.06
C ASP A 110 1.11 -17.61 4.05
N PHE A 111 0.69 -16.94 2.99
CA PHE A 111 1.63 -16.35 2.02
C PHE A 111 2.51 -15.27 2.64
N GLU A 112 1.93 -14.34 3.39
CA GLU A 112 2.67 -13.24 4.01
C GLU A 112 3.62 -13.72 5.11
N GLU A 113 3.26 -14.75 5.88
CA GLU A 113 4.15 -15.39 6.86
C GLU A 113 5.37 -16.04 6.16
N SER A 114 5.15 -16.73 5.05
CA SER A 114 6.26 -17.28 4.24
C SER A 114 7.18 -16.16 3.72
N GLN A 115 6.61 -15.06 3.22
CA GLN A 115 7.40 -13.91 2.76
C GLN A 115 8.17 -13.24 3.90
N ARG A 116 7.61 -13.20 5.10
CA ARG A 116 8.28 -12.69 6.30
C ARG A 116 9.54 -13.49 6.62
N GLU A 117 9.46 -14.81 6.55
CA GLU A 117 10.63 -15.66 6.79
C GLU A 117 11.74 -15.41 5.75
N TYR A 118 11.40 -15.35 4.46
CA TYR A 118 12.36 -14.99 3.42
C TYR A 118 13.02 -13.64 3.67
N ASN A 119 12.23 -12.62 4.01
CA ASN A 119 12.75 -11.28 4.28
C ASN A 119 13.70 -11.26 5.49
N ASN A 120 13.45 -12.09 6.50
CA ASN A 120 14.33 -12.23 7.66
C ASN A 120 15.67 -12.88 7.30
N VAL A 121 15.68 -13.82 6.34
CA VAL A 121 16.93 -14.45 5.84
C VAL A 121 17.75 -13.46 5.00
N LEU A 122 17.10 -12.59 4.24
CA LEU A 122 17.75 -11.64 3.32
C LEU A 122 18.34 -10.40 4.02
N LYS A 123 18.18 -10.25 5.33
CA LYS A 123 18.75 -9.12 6.07
C LYS A 123 20.28 -9.14 6.03
N LYS A 124 20.89 -8.00 5.76
CA LYS A 124 22.35 -7.82 5.73
C LYS A 124 22.90 -7.31 7.06
N LYS A 125 22.08 -6.55 7.80
CA LYS A 125 22.47 -5.93 9.06
C LYS A 125 22.13 -6.85 10.25
N VAL A 126 23.13 -7.19 11.04
CA VAL A 126 22.94 -7.97 12.28
C VAL A 126 22.06 -7.18 13.25
N GLY A 127 21.05 -7.85 13.81
CA GLY A 127 20.08 -7.22 14.73
C GLY A 127 19.01 -6.36 14.06
N PHE A 128 18.96 -6.28 12.72
CA PHE A 128 17.83 -5.67 12.01
C PHE A 128 16.74 -6.70 11.83
N GLU A 129 15.53 -6.35 12.26
CA GLU A 129 14.33 -7.20 12.10
C GLU A 129 13.16 -6.40 11.58
N LEU A 130 12.37 -7.01 10.69
CA LEU A 130 11.13 -6.45 10.20
C LEU A 130 9.97 -6.96 11.07
N ASN A 131 9.21 -6.01 11.61
CA ASN A 131 7.96 -6.27 12.32
C ASN A 131 6.79 -6.09 11.35
N TYR A 132 5.88 -7.05 11.32
CA TYR A 132 4.74 -7.03 10.41
C TYR A 132 3.47 -6.65 11.16
N VAL A 133 2.73 -5.71 10.58
CA VAL A 133 1.42 -5.29 11.08
C VAL A 133 0.39 -5.61 10.01
N TYR A 134 -0.55 -6.46 10.35
CA TYR A 134 -1.58 -6.95 9.46
C TYR A 134 -2.88 -6.17 9.66
N PHE A 135 -3.42 -5.64 8.56
CA PHE A 135 -4.73 -5.00 8.52
C PHE A 135 -5.73 -5.93 7.84
N ALA A 136 -6.78 -6.30 8.55
CA ALA A 136 -7.86 -7.08 7.97
C ALA A 136 -8.61 -6.25 6.92
N ALA A 137 -8.84 -6.84 5.76
CA ALA A 137 -9.62 -6.20 4.71
C ALA A 137 -11.06 -5.97 5.16
N ASP A 138 -11.60 -4.82 4.82
CA ASP A 138 -13.01 -4.49 5.04
C ASP A 138 -13.92 -5.44 4.23
N LYS A 139 -15.14 -5.67 4.72
CA LYS A 139 -16.13 -6.54 4.08
C LYS A 139 -16.45 -6.13 2.63
N HIS A 140 -16.36 -4.84 2.32
CA HIS A 140 -16.61 -4.31 0.99
C HIS A 140 -15.41 -4.43 0.03
N THR A 141 -14.21 -4.70 0.55
CA THR A 141 -12.98 -4.77 -0.24
C THR A 141 -12.30 -6.14 -0.23
N LYS A 142 -12.71 -7.06 0.65
CA LYS A 142 -12.08 -8.38 0.81
C LYS A 142 -12.06 -9.25 -0.45
N HIS A 143 -13.00 -9.02 -1.39
CA HIS A 143 -13.07 -9.76 -2.66
C HIS A 143 -12.16 -9.15 -3.75
N LEU A 144 -11.58 -7.96 -3.51
CA LEU A 144 -10.78 -7.24 -4.49
C LEU A 144 -9.32 -7.69 -4.45
N SER A 145 -8.77 -7.90 -5.63
CA SER A 145 -7.32 -8.05 -5.87
C SER A 145 -6.94 -7.34 -7.16
N SER A 146 -5.67 -7.01 -7.33
CA SER A 146 -5.22 -6.43 -8.62
C SER A 146 -5.52 -7.35 -9.82
N THR A 147 -5.48 -8.67 -9.62
CA THR A 147 -5.84 -9.64 -10.67
C THR A 147 -7.32 -9.57 -11.00
N ALA A 148 -8.20 -9.61 -9.99
CA ALA A 148 -9.64 -9.50 -10.19
C ALA A 148 -10.03 -8.16 -10.83
N VAL A 149 -9.40 -7.07 -10.39
CA VAL A 149 -9.64 -5.74 -10.98
C VAL A 149 -9.19 -5.69 -12.44
N LYS A 150 -8.03 -6.26 -12.80
CA LYS A 150 -7.62 -6.36 -14.22
C LYS A 150 -8.61 -7.14 -15.09
N GLN A 151 -9.15 -8.23 -14.57
CA GLN A 151 -10.17 -9.00 -15.28
C GLN A 151 -11.45 -8.18 -15.45
N PHE A 152 -11.89 -7.48 -14.42
CA PHE A 152 -13.05 -6.59 -14.47
C PHE A 152 -12.86 -5.47 -15.50
N LEU A 153 -11.69 -4.82 -15.52
CA LEU A 153 -11.38 -3.71 -16.43
C LEU A 153 -11.46 -4.06 -17.91
N LYS A 154 -11.33 -5.33 -18.28
CA LYS A 154 -11.47 -5.77 -19.69
C LYS A 154 -12.87 -5.57 -20.26
N PHE A 155 -13.87 -5.48 -19.39
CA PHE A 155 -15.29 -5.47 -19.79
C PHE A 155 -16.05 -4.28 -19.20
N ALA A 156 -15.51 -3.63 -18.20
CA ALA A 156 -16.17 -2.54 -17.48
C ALA A 156 -16.06 -1.21 -18.23
N ASP A 157 -17.15 -0.45 -18.20
CA ASP A 157 -17.10 0.97 -18.56
C ASP A 157 -16.61 1.84 -17.39
N ILE A 158 -16.39 3.13 -17.65
CA ILE A 158 -15.89 4.07 -16.63
C ILE A 158 -16.88 4.24 -15.47
N LYS A 159 -18.18 4.14 -15.69
CA LYS A 159 -19.17 4.25 -14.64
C LYS A 159 -19.08 3.05 -13.70
N GLN A 160 -19.09 1.85 -14.24
CA GLN A 160 -18.95 0.61 -13.47
C GLN A 160 -17.67 0.59 -12.66
N PHE A 161 -16.55 1.06 -13.24
CA PHE A 161 -15.27 1.13 -12.54
C PHE A 161 -15.27 2.20 -11.46
N SER A 162 -15.89 3.36 -11.70
CA SER A 162 -16.06 4.41 -10.70
C SER A 162 -16.93 3.93 -9.52
N ASP A 163 -18.02 3.23 -9.82
CA ASP A 163 -18.90 2.67 -8.79
C ASP A 163 -18.17 1.66 -7.91
N LEU A 164 -17.32 0.80 -8.50
CA LEU A 164 -16.46 -0.11 -7.74
C LEU A 164 -15.58 0.62 -6.72
N PHE A 165 -14.98 1.75 -7.12
CA PHE A 165 -14.11 2.52 -6.24
C PHE A 165 -14.87 3.31 -5.19
N PHE A 166 -15.92 4.05 -5.58
CA PHE A 166 -16.58 4.97 -4.65
C PHE A 166 -17.53 4.26 -3.68
N ASN A 167 -18.09 3.11 -4.06
CA ASN A 167 -18.89 2.30 -3.13
C ASN A 167 -18.04 1.53 -2.12
N ALA A 168 -16.78 1.26 -2.44
CA ALA A 168 -15.88 0.48 -1.59
C ALA A 168 -14.85 1.33 -0.81
N CYS A 169 -14.77 2.62 -1.11
CA CYS A 169 -13.83 3.55 -0.48
C CYS A 169 -14.53 4.76 0.14
N TRP A 170 -13.94 5.26 1.19
CA TRP A 170 -14.29 6.52 1.88
C TRP A 170 -14.03 7.78 1.04
N THR A 171 -13.48 7.65 -0.16
CA THR A 171 -13.12 8.80 -1.01
C THR A 171 -14.30 9.26 -1.85
N THR A 172 -14.54 10.56 -1.87
CA THR A 172 -15.51 11.18 -2.79
C THR A 172 -14.95 11.34 -4.20
N GLY A 173 -15.80 11.33 -5.21
CA GLY A 173 -15.43 11.49 -6.62
C GLY A 173 -15.04 12.93 -6.96
N THR A 174 -13.80 13.35 -6.68
CA THR A 174 -13.26 14.60 -7.19
C THR A 174 -12.88 14.46 -8.67
N GLU A 175 -12.80 15.58 -9.41
CA GLU A 175 -12.38 15.60 -10.81
C GLU A 175 -11.03 14.87 -11.02
N LEU A 176 -10.06 15.12 -10.13
CA LEU A 176 -8.76 14.46 -10.18
C LEU A 176 -8.88 12.93 -10.03
N ARG A 177 -9.74 12.45 -9.14
CA ARG A 177 -9.94 11.01 -8.93
C ARG A 177 -10.67 10.38 -10.10
N GLN A 178 -11.68 11.06 -10.67
CA GLN A 178 -12.36 10.60 -11.88
C GLN A 178 -11.39 10.50 -13.07
N LYS A 179 -10.54 11.51 -13.26
CA LYS A 179 -9.48 11.49 -14.27
C LYS A 179 -8.53 10.31 -14.04
N THR A 180 -8.12 10.08 -12.78
CA THR A 180 -7.23 8.96 -12.43
C THR A 180 -7.87 7.61 -12.72
N LEU A 181 -9.16 7.43 -12.43
CA LEU A 181 -9.89 6.20 -12.76
C LEU A 181 -9.94 5.96 -14.27
N LYS A 182 -10.15 7.02 -15.06
CA LYS A 182 -10.11 6.91 -16.51
C LYS A 182 -8.73 6.50 -17.00
N GLU A 183 -7.66 7.11 -16.49
CA GLU A 183 -6.27 6.72 -16.82
C GLU A 183 -5.99 5.25 -16.50
N ILE A 184 -6.48 4.75 -15.36
CA ILE A 184 -6.35 3.33 -14.98
C ILE A 184 -7.15 2.46 -15.94
N LEU A 185 -8.40 2.80 -16.24
CA LEU A 185 -9.22 2.05 -17.18
C LEU A 185 -8.51 1.94 -18.54
N ASP A 186 -8.11 3.06 -19.11
CA ASP A 186 -7.46 3.12 -20.42
C ASP A 186 -6.14 2.30 -20.44
N ALA A 187 -5.42 2.24 -19.34
CA ALA A 187 -4.15 1.51 -19.26
C ALA A 187 -4.30 -0.02 -19.15
N TYR A 188 -5.48 -0.53 -18.79
CA TYR A 188 -5.75 -1.96 -18.60
C TYR A 188 -6.93 -2.48 -19.44
N HIS A 189 -7.59 -1.59 -20.17
CA HIS A 189 -8.65 -1.92 -21.10
C HIS A 189 -8.00 -2.26 -22.44
N GLY A 190 -7.82 -3.55 -22.71
CA GLY A 190 -7.16 -3.96 -23.95
C GLY A 190 -7.23 -5.46 -24.16
#